data_0a66c1bde1ad3a9f125821ce3c3b2d90
#
_entry.id   0a66c1bde1ad3a9f125821ce3c3b2d90
#
_cell.length_a   1.000
_cell.length_b   1.000
_cell.length_c   1.000
_cell.angle_alpha   90.00
_cell.angle_beta   90.00
_cell.angle_gamma   90.00
#
_symmetry.space_group_name_H-M   'P 1'
#
loop_
_entity.id
_entity.type
_entity.pdbx_description
1 polymer ?
#
loop_
_entity_poly.entity_id
_entity_poly.type
_entity_poly.pdbx_seq_one_letter_code
_entity_poly.pdbx_strand_id
1 'polypeptide(L)'
;MIDKLVFYFQYPFVRYALIVGVLIALCSSLLGVTLVLKRFSFIGDGLSHVAFGAMAVASVLNLTNNMLFILPVTVLCAILLLRTGQNTKIKGDAAIAMISVGALAIGYLLMNIFSTGPNLSGDVCSTLFGSTSILTITSEQVKLCGVLSVIVVV
;
A
#
# COMPACT_ATOMS: atom_id res chain seq x y z
N MET A 1 -21.88 17.83 18.47
CA MET A 1 -20.99 17.27 17.44
C MET A 1 -19.53 17.65 17.67
N ILE A 2 -19.24 18.91 17.97
CA ILE A 2 -17.88 19.42 18.22
C ILE A 2 -17.25 18.72 19.43
N ASP A 3 -18.01 18.51 20.51
CA ASP A 3 -17.50 17.88 21.73
C ASP A 3 -17.02 16.42 21.49
N LYS A 4 -17.71 15.67 20.61
CA LYS A 4 -17.28 14.33 20.21
C LYS A 4 -15.97 14.38 19.39
N LEU A 5 -15.81 15.35 18.51
CA LEU A 5 -14.58 15.55 17.75
C LEU A 5 -13.41 15.85 18.68
N VAL A 6 -13.60 16.79 19.61
CA VAL A 6 -12.58 17.14 20.61
C VAL A 6 -12.18 15.92 21.45
N PHE A 7 -13.15 15.09 21.83
CA PHE A 7 -12.90 13.83 22.56
C PHE A 7 -12.03 12.87 21.75
N TYR A 8 -12.32 12.66 20.45
CA TYR A 8 -11.51 11.78 19.61
C TYR A 8 -10.09 12.31 19.39
N PHE A 9 -9.91 13.63 19.31
CA PHE A 9 -8.60 14.25 19.18
C PHE A 9 -7.70 14.14 20.44
N GLN A 10 -8.25 13.73 21.59
CA GLN A 10 -7.45 13.43 22.77
C GLN A 10 -6.61 12.16 22.62
N TYR A 11 -7.02 11.24 21.75
CA TYR A 11 -6.28 10.01 21.51
C TYR A 11 -5.10 10.24 20.60
N PRO A 12 -3.86 9.86 20.99
CA PRO A 12 -2.66 10.10 20.20
C PRO A 12 -2.69 9.40 18.83
N PHE A 13 -3.29 8.20 18.74
CA PHE A 13 -3.38 7.48 17.47
C PHE A 13 -4.23 8.22 16.42
N VAL A 14 -5.27 8.93 16.83
CA VAL A 14 -6.12 9.73 15.91
C VAL A 14 -5.32 10.89 15.32
N ARG A 15 -4.54 11.58 16.15
CA ARG A 15 -3.66 12.67 15.69
C ARG A 15 -2.59 12.16 14.73
N TYR A 16 -1.96 11.03 15.04
CA TYR A 16 -0.96 10.41 14.17
C TYR A 16 -1.55 9.97 12.84
N ALA A 17 -2.71 9.31 12.87
CA ALA A 17 -3.41 8.90 11.65
C ALA A 17 -3.78 10.09 10.76
N LEU A 18 -4.23 11.20 11.36
CA LEU A 18 -4.58 12.41 10.60
C LEU A 18 -3.34 13.05 9.97
N ILE A 19 -2.25 13.20 10.71
CA ILE A 19 -1.00 13.78 10.19
C ILE A 19 -0.45 12.93 9.05
N VAL A 20 -0.36 11.61 9.25
CA VAL A 20 0.14 10.69 8.22
C VAL A 20 -0.79 10.68 7.00
N GLY A 21 -2.11 10.68 7.21
CA GLY A 21 -3.09 10.72 6.13
C GLY A 21 -2.97 11.97 5.27
N VAL A 22 -2.81 13.16 5.88
CA VAL A 22 -2.60 14.42 5.16
C VAL A 22 -1.28 14.41 4.39
N LEU A 23 -0.19 13.93 4.99
CA LEU A 23 1.12 13.85 4.32
C LEU A 23 1.06 12.91 3.10
N ILE A 24 0.46 11.72 3.26
CA ILE A 24 0.29 10.77 2.16
C ILE A 24 -0.59 11.38 1.06
N ALA A 25 -1.69 12.05 1.41
CA ALA A 25 -2.58 12.68 0.45
C ALA A 25 -1.87 13.76 -0.37
N LEU A 26 -1.05 14.61 0.27
CA LEU A 26 -0.25 15.62 -0.40
C LEU A 26 0.77 14.99 -1.36
N CYS A 27 1.54 14.00 -0.91
CA CYS A 27 2.51 13.29 -1.74
C CYS A 27 1.83 12.60 -2.94
N SER A 28 0.71 11.92 -2.69
CA SER A 28 -0.05 11.24 -3.73
C SER A 28 -0.62 12.22 -4.76
N SER A 29 -1.07 13.40 -4.33
CA SER A 29 -1.56 14.45 -5.22
C SER A 29 -0.46 14.96 -6.16
N LEU A 30 0.73 15.23 -5.62
CA LEU A 30 1.86 15.73 -6.40
C LEU A 30 2.38 14.68 -7.41
N LEU A 31 2.60 13.45 -6.95
CA LEU A 31 3.05 12.36 -7.81
C LEU A 31 1.96 11.90 -8.79
N GLY A 32 0.71 11.92 -8.37
CA GLY A 32 -0.43 11.47 -9.16
C GLY A 32 -0.56 12.20 -10.48
N VAL A 33 -0.40 13.54 -10.48
CA VAL A 33 -0.47 14.35 -11.71
C VAL A 33 0.58 13.90 -12.72
N THR A 34 1.82 13.72 -12.30
CA THR A 34 2.93 13.31 -13.18
C THR A 34 2.74 11.90 -13.73
N LEU A 35 2.21 10.99 -12.92
CA LEU A 35 1.94 9.60 -13.31
C LEU A 35 0.77 9.50 -14.30
N VAL A 36 -0.31 10.24 -14.05
CA VAL A 36 -1.47 10.30 -14.95
C VAL A 36 -1.08 10.84 -16.33
N LEU A 37 -0.28 11.92 -16.38
CA LEU A 37 0.24 12.48 -17.64
C LEU A 37 1.10 11.47 -18.41
N LYS A 38 1.80 10.57 -17.72
CA LYS A 38 2.57 9.49 -18.31
C LYS A 38 1.74 8.24 -18.63
N ARG A 39 0.42 8.28 -18.50
CA ARG A 39 -0.51 7.15 -18.72
C ARG A 39 -0.31 5.97 -17.77
N PHE A 40 0.05 6.24 -16.53
CA PHE A 40 0.16 5.28 -15.44
C PHE A 40 -0.86 5.59 -14.33
N SER A 41 -2.12 5.77 -14.71
CA SER A 41 -3.19 6.21 -13.79
C SER A 41 -3.45 5.21 -12.65
N PHE A 42 -3.33 3.92 -12.94
CA PHE A 42 -3.65 2.84 -12.00
C PHE A 42 -2.44 2.29 -11.22
N ILE A 43 -1.27 2.94 -11.31
CA ILE A 43 -0.05 2.38 -10.69
C ILE A 43 -0.16 2.26 -9.16
N GLY A 44 -0.81 3.22 -8.50
CA GLY A 44 -1.00 3.20 -7.05
C GLY A 44 -1.85 2.02 -6.60
N ASP A 45 -2.96 1.79 -7.27
CA ASP A 45 -3.84 0.65 -7.04
C ASP A 45 -3.14 -0.67 -7.36
N GLY A 46 -2.47 -0.74 -8.52
CA GLY A 46 -1.70 -1.91 -8.92
C GLY A 46 -0.63 -2.31 -7.92
N LEU A 47 0.12 -1.33 -7.39
CA LEU A 47 1.13 -1.58 -6.37
C LEU A 47 0.55 -2.07 -5.04
N SER A 48 -0.62 -1.59 -4.65
CA SER A 48 -1.28 -2.07 -3.43
C SER A 48 -1.63 -3.56 -3.52
N HIS A 49 -2.13 -3.99 -4.67
CA HIS A 49 -2.42 -5.40 -4.93
C HIS A 49 -1.16 -6.28 -5.00
N VAL A 50 -0.08 -5.76 -5.59
CA VAL A 50 1.23 -6.45 -5.56
C VAL A 50 1.77 -6.55 -4.13
N ALA A 51 1.64 -5.50 -3.33
CA ALA A 51 2.04 -5.53 -1.92
C ALA A 51 1.25 -6.57 -1.11
N PHE A 52 -0.06 -6.69 -1.37
CA PHE A 52 -0.89 -7.72 -0.78
C PHE A 52 -0.43 -9.14 -1.20
N GLY A 53 -0.15 -9.35 -2.48
CA GLY A 53 0.39 -10.62 -2.97
C GLY A 53 1.73 -10.97 -2.32
N ALA A 54 2.63 -10.00 -2.20
CA ALA A 54 3.92 -10.17 -1.52
C ALA A 54 3.75 -10.49 -0.03
N MET A 55 2.78 -9.85 0.63
CA MET A 55 2.45 -10.14 2.04
C MET A 55 1.89 -11.56 2.21
N ALA A 56 1.05 -12.02 1.29
CA ALA A 56 0.53 -13.39 1.29
C ALA A 56 1.68 -14.41 1.18
N VAL A 57 2.62 -14.19 0.27
CA VAL A 57 3.82 -15.04 0.13
C VAL A 57 4.66 -15.01 1.40
N ALA A 58 4.91 -13.84 1.97
CA ALA A 58 5.68 -13.69 3.21
C ALA A 58 5.03 -14.44 4.39
N SER A 59 3.69 -14.40 4.47
CA SER A 59 2.91 -15.11 5.50
C SER A 59 3.02 -16.64 5.34
N VAL A 60 2.94 -17.13 4.11
CA VAL A 60 3.10 -18.59 3.82
C VAL A 60 4.49 -19.07 4.17
N LEU A 61 5.52 -18.25 3.90
CA LEU A 61 6.91 -18.56 4.23
C LEU A 61 7.26 -18.35 5.70
N ASN A 62 6.31 -17.91 6.53
CA ASN A 62 6.50 -17.60 7.96
C ASN A 62 7.70 -16.68 8.21
N LEU A 63 7.89 -15.65 7.38
CA LEU A 63 8.99 -14.72 7.53
C LEU A 63 8.77 -13.84 8.76
N THR A 64 9.79 -13.75 9.62
CA THR A 64 9.73 -13.00 10.89
C THR A 64 9.56 -11.48 10.68
N ASN A 65 10.05 -10.95 9.54
CA ASN A 65 9.97 -9.55 9.18
C ASN A 65 9.32 -9.37 7.79
N ASN A 66 8.00 -9.40 7.75
CA ASN A 66 7.23 -9.25 6.50
C ASN A 66 7.58 -7.95 5.74
N MET A 67 7.84 -6.84 6.45
CA MET A 67 8.16 -5.54 5.84
C MET A 67 9.46 -5.57 5.02
N LEU A 68 10.48 -6.30 5.48
CA LEU A 68 11.76 -6.44 4.76
C LEU A 68 11.62 -7.20 3.44
N PHE A 69 10.57 -8.00 3.30
CA PHE A 69 10.28 -8.73 2.06
C PHE A 69 9.32 -7.94 1.15
N ILE A 70 8.26 -7.36 1.72
CA ILE A 70 7.23 -6.64 0.97
C ILE A 70 7.81 -5.42 0.27
N LEU A 71 8.61 -4.60 0.97
CA LEU A 71 9.19 -3.38 0.41
C LEU A 71 10.04 -3.62 -0.84
N PRO A 72 11.08 -4.49 -0.84
CA PRO A 72 11.88 -4.70 -2.04
C PRO A 72 11.09 -5.32 -3.18
N VAL A 73 10.14 -6.22 -2.89
CA VAL A 73 9.29 -6.82 -3.93
C VAL A 73 8.40 -5.76 -4.58
N THR A 74 7.76 -4.89 -3.81
CA THR A 74 6.92 -3.82 -4.36
C THR A 74 7.73 -2.79 -5.14
N VAL A 75 8.91 -2.40 -4.66
CA VAL A 75 9.81 -1.48 -5.38
C VAL A 75 10.29 -2.10 -6.69
N LEU A 76 10.66 -3.37 -6.68
CA LEU A 76 11.10 -4.08 -7.89
C LEU A 76 9.95 -4.18 -8.91
N CYS A 77 8.75 -4.52 -8.47
CA CYS A 77 7.56 -4.52 -9.32
C CYS A 77 7.23 -3.13 -9.87
N ALA A 78 7.35 -2.07 -9.06
CA ALA A 78 7.16 -0.70 -9.52
C ALA A 78 8.12 -0.33 -10.64
N ILE A 79 9.40 -0.64 -10.48
CA ILE A 79 10.43 -0.39 -11.50
C ILE A 79 10.14 -1.18 -12.79
N LEU A 80 9.77 -2.46 -12.65
CA LEU A 80 9.40 -3.31 -13.78
C LEU A 80 8.18 -2.75 -14.54
N LEU A 81 7.13 -2.35 -13.80
CA LEU A 81 5.92 -1.77 -14.38
C LEU A 81 6.22 -0.48 -15.15
N LEU A 82 6.99 0.43 -14.55
CA LEU A 82 7.37 1.68 -15.19
C LEU A 82 8.23 1.46 -16.45
N ARG A 83 9.14 0.49 -16.39
CA ARG A 83 10.03 0.18 -17.51
C ARG A 83 9.30 -0.53 -18.66
N THR A 84 8.43 -1.48 -18.31
CA THR A 84 7.67 -2.26 -19.30
C THR A 84 6.61 -1.40 -19.99
N GLY A 85 5.92 -0.54 -19.24
CA GLY A 85 4.89 0.33 -19.81
C GLY A 85 5.39 1.36 -20.81
N GLN A 86 6.69 1.64 -20.85
CA GLN A 86 7.30 2.56 -21.83
C GLN A 86 7.67 1.86 -23.16
N ASN A 87 7.93 0.56 -23.13
CA ASN A 87 8.55 -0.16 -24.26
C ASN A 87 7.63 -1.14 -24.99
N THR A 88 6.41 -1.38 -24.52
CA THR A 88 5.53 -2.40 -25.08
C THR A 88 4.41 -1.82 -25.94
N LYS A 89 3.94 -2.62 -26.91
CA LYS A 89 2.72 -2.34 -27.69
C LYS A 89 1.45 -2.30 -26.85
N ILE A 90 1.54 -2.72 -25.57
CA ILE A 90 0.46 -2.72 -24.60
C ILE A 90 0.46 -1.38 -23.86
N LYS A 91 -0.68 -0.72 -23.76
CA LYS A 91 -0.82 0.52 -22.98
C LYS A 91 -0.43 0.27 -21.52
N GLY A 92 0.32 1.18 -20.91
CA GLY A 92 0.86 1.04 -19.55
C GLY A 92 -0.21 0.66 -18.51
N ASP A 93 -1.38 1.30 -18.55
CA ASP A 93 -2.49 1.01 -17.64
C ASP A 93 -3.05 -0.41 -17.79
N ALA A 94 -3.08 -0.96 -19.02
CA ALA A 94 -3.54 -2.34 -19.23
C ALA A 94 -2.55 -3.37 -18.64
N ALA A 95 -1.25 -3.14 -18.77
CA ALA A 95 -0.24 -4.00 -18.16
C ALA A 95 -0.33 -3.96 -16.62
N ILE A 96 -0.52 -2.77 -16.04
CA ILE A 96 -0.72 -2.59 -14.60
C ILE A 96 -1.95 -3.36 -14.14
N ALA A 97 -3.08 -3.21 -14.84
CA ALA A 97 -4.33 -3.89 -14.46
C ALA A 97 -4.17 -5.42 -14.48
N MET A 98 -3.51 -5.99 -15.49
CA MET A 98 -3.29 -7.44 -15.57
C MET A 98 -2.42 -7.95 -14.41
N ILE A 99 -1.32 -7.26 -14.11
CA ILE A 99 -0.41 -7.66 -13.02
C ILE A 99 -1.09 -7.48 -11.66
N SER A 100 -1.82 -6.39 -11.48
CA SER A 100 -2.59 -6.08 -10.28
C SER A 100 -3.60 -7.18 -9.94
N VAL A 101 -4.48 -7.50 -10.89
CA VAL A 101 -5.50 -8.54 -10.68
C VAL A 101 -4.85 -9.91 -10.47
N GLY A 102 -3.80 -10.23 -11.23
CA GLY A 102 -3.03 -11.47 -11.06
C GLY A 102 -2.40 -11.59 -9.67
N ALA A 103 -1.76 -10.54 -9.19
CA ALA A 103 -1.16 -10.52 -7.85
C ALA A 103 -2.19 -10.65 -6.74
N LEU A 104 -3.34 -9.96 -6.88
CA LEU A 104 -4.45 -10.08 -5.94
C LEU A 104 -5.01 -11.50 -5.91
N ALA A 105 -5.27 -12.10 -7.07
CA ALA A 105 -5.82 -13.43 -7.19
C ALA A 105 -4.90 -14.49 -6.59
N ILE A 106 -3.60 -14.44 -6.90
CA ILE A 106 -2.59 -15.34 -6.35
C ILE A 106 -2.47 -15.15 -4.84
N GLY A 107 -2.41 -13.90 -4.38
CA GLY A 107 -2.33 -13.58 -2.95
C GLY A 107 -3.54 -14.13 -2.18
N TYR A 108 -4.74 -13.91 -2.69
CA TYR A 108 -5.97 -14.42 -2.08
C TYR A 108 -5.98 -15.97 -2.05
N LEU A 109 -5.59 -16.60 -3.14
CA LEU A 109 -5.54 -18.05 -3.25
C LEU A 109 -4.53 -18.66 -2.28
N LEU A 110 -3.33 -18.07 -2.18
CA LEU A 110 -2.30 -18.50 -1.22
C LEU A 110 -2.79 -18.39 0.22
N MET A 111 -3.41 -17.27 0.57
CA MET A 111 -3.95 -17.08 1.92
C MET A 111 -5.07 -18.07 2.26
N ASN A 112 -5.93 -18.41 1.29
CA ASN A 112 -6.99 -19.40 1.52
C ASN A 112 -6.49 -20.84 1.64
N ILE A 113 -5.45 -21.22 0.91
CA ILE A 113 -4.94 -22.61 0.91
C ILE A 113 -4.04 -22.85 2.13
N PHE A 114 -3.15 -21.89 2.45
CA PHE A 114 -2.08 -22.11 3.42
C PHE A 114 -2.34 -21.43 4.79
N SER A 115 -3.34 -20.57 4.89
CA SER A 115 -3.67 -19.92 6.16
C SER A 115 -4.48 -20.88 7.05
N THR A 116 -3.88 -21.27 8.16
CA THR A 116 -4.50 -22.13 9.18
C THR A 116 -5.34 -21.35 10.21
N GLY A 117 -5.42 -20.04 10.10
CA GLY A 117 -6.14 -19.18 11.05
C GLY A 117 -7.51 -18.74 10.52
N PRO A 118 -8.59 -18.80 11.33
CA PRO A 118 -9.94 -18.41 10.90
C PRO A 118 -10.10 -16.92 10.58
N ASN A 119 -9.11 -16.10 10.92
CA ASN A 119 -9.23 -14.63 10.83
C ASN A 119 -8.49 -13.98 9.66
N LEU A 120 -7.69 -14.73 8.89
CA LEU A 120 -6.87 -14.16 7.81
C LEU A 120 -7.58 -14.15 6.45
N SER A 121 -8.48 -15.09 6.20
CA SER A 121 -9.22 -15.17 4.94
C SER A 121 -10.42 -14.21 4.86
N GLY A 122 -10.86 -13.68 6.00
CA GLY A 122 -12.06 -12.83 6.06
C GLY A 122 -11.83 -11.36 5.73
N ASP A 123 -10.58 -10.89 5.74
CA ASP A 123 -10.36 -9.45 5.80
C ASP A 123 -9.30 -8.91 4.81
N VAL A 124 -9.40 -9.38 3.56
CA VAL A 124 -8.60 -8.83 2.45
C VAL A 124 -8.83 -7.32 2.32
N CYS A 125 -10.07 -6.86 2.48
CA CYS A 125 -10.40 -5.45 2.43
C CYS A 125 -9.72 -4.65 3.53
N SER A 126 -9.77 -5.09 4.79
CA SER A 126 -9.12 -4.38 5.89
C SER A 126 -7.60 -4.35 5.75
N THR A 127 -7.03 -5.41 5.19
CA THR A 127 -5.59 -5.47 4.92
C THR A 127 -5.18 -4.53 3.78
N LEU A 128 -5.93 -4.52 2.67
CA LEU A 128 -5.66 -3.63 1.53
C LEU A 128 -5.84 -2.16 1.88
N PHE A 129 -6.86 -1.84 2.66
CA PHE A 129 -7.14 -0.45 3.07
C PHE A 129 -6.43 -0.04 4.36
N GLY A 130 -5.66 -0.95 4.98
CA GLY A 130 -4.82 -0.65 6.14
C GLY A 130 -5.58 -0.26 7.40
N SER A 131 -6.86 -0.64 7.53
CA SER A 131 -7.71 -0.24 8.66
C SER A 131 -7.16 -0.66 10.02
N THR A 132 -6.54 -1.82 10.10
CA THR A 132 -5.87 -2.32 11.32
C THR A 132 -4.54 -1.63 11.57
N SER A 133 -3.80 -1.27 10.53
CA SER A 133 -2.50 -0.60 10.63
C SER A 133 -2.62 0.83 11.16
N ILE A 134 -3.76 1.49 10.95
CA ILE A 134 -4.02 2.84 11.47
C ILE A 134 -3.99 2.87 13.00
N LEU A 135 -4.47 1.81 13.66
CA LEU A 135 -4.52 1.72 15.12
C LEU A 135 -3.13 1.48 15.75
N THR A 136 -2.18 0.97 14.98
CA THR A 136 -0.83 0.60 15.44
C THR A 136 0.24 1.61 15.06
N ILE A 137 -0.12 2.78 14.54
CA ILE A 137 0.83 3.82 14.11
C ILE A 137 1.63 4.32 15.32
N THR A 138 2.94 4.10 15.25
CA THR A 138 3.91 4.54 16.26
C THR A 138 4.51 5.91 15.88
N SER A 139 4.95 6.68 16.87
CA SER A 139 5.59 7.99 16.65
C SER A 139 6.82 7.93 15.72
N GLU A 140 7.57 6.84 15.75
CA GLU A 140 8.69 6.59 14.84
C GLU A 140 8.24 6.48 13.37
N GLN A 141 7.13 5.81 13.12
CA GLN A 141 6.55 5.69 11.78
C GLN A 141 6.06 7.04 11.24
N VAL A 142 5.52 7.89 12.11
CA VAL A 142 5.12 9.26 11.74
C VAL A 142 6.32 10.09 11.32
N LYS A 143 7.44 10.04 12.06
CA LYS A 143 8.68 10.74 11.71
C LYS A 143 9.24 10.23 10.37
N LEU A 144 9.26 8.92 10.19
CA LEU A 144 9.74 8.28 8.96
C LEU A 144 8.88 8.68 7.77
N CYS A 145 7.56 8.69 7.90
CA CYS A 145 6.63 9.16 6.88
C CYS A 145 6.86 10.65 6.56
N GLY A 146 7.12 11.49 7.58
CA GLY A 146 7.45 12.90 7.41
C GLY A 146 8.73 13.11 6.61
N VAL A 147 9.79 12.38 6.94
CA VAL A 147 11.07 12.44 6.20
C VAL A 147 10.89 11.99 4.76
N LEU A 148 10.21 10.86 4.54
CA LEU A 148 9.95 10.36 3.19
C LEU A 148 9.10 11.33 2.37
N SER A 149 8.09 11.97 2.96
CA SER A 149 7.27 12.94 2.26
C SER A 149 8.05 14.18 1.84
N VAL A 150 8.98 14.66 2.67
CA VAL A 150 9.89 15.76 2.30
C VAL A 150 10.79 15.34 1.12
N ILE A 151 11.37 14.15 1.15
CA ILE A 151 12.22 13.63 0.06
C ILE A 151 11.44 13.54 -1.27
N VAL A 152 10.16 13.17 -1.19
CA VAL A 152 9.30 13.04 -2.39
C VAL A 152 8.91 14.41 -2.97
N VAL A 153 8.81 15.45 -2.13
CA VAL A 153 8.41 16.80 -2.56
C VAL A 153 9.59 17.62 -3.09
N VAL A 154 10.80 17.35 -2.62
CA VAL A 154 12.06 18.02 -3.06
C VAL A 154 12.62 17.34 -4.29
#